data_689184c83b695303df970b8add4b6d08
#
_entry.id   689184c83b695303df970b8add4b6d08
#
_cell.length_a   1.000
_cell.length_b   1.000
_cell.length_c   1.000
_cell.angle_alpha   90.00
_cell.angle_beta   90.00
_cell.angle_gamma   90.00
#
_symmetry.space_group_name_H-M   'P 1'
#
loop_
_entity.id
_entity.type
_entity.pdbx_description
1 polymer ?
#
loop_
_entity_poly.entity_id
_entity_poly.type
_entity_poly.pdbx_seq_one_letter_code
_entity_poly.pdbx_strand_id
1 'polypeptide(L)'
;QCRLGIFNGDDEHLEGIMKGHTCQVETYGYKSTNNLVAENVELKKEHGALGIKYHVSGLLDFDVEVNVPGKFSVYNSLTAIAICHHFNVDKKAIGEALHHVSVKGRIEIVPVTKRYTLMIDYAHNAMALESLLTTLKEYEPGRLVCLFGCGGNRAKSRRYEMGEVSSRLADLTVVKIGR
;
A
#
# COMPACT_ATOMS: atom_id res chain seq x y z
N GLN A 1 18.33 -1.72 23.19
CA GLN A 1 17.17 -1.05 23.80
C GLN A 1 16.64 0.00 22.83
N CYS A 2 15.35 -0.09 22.48
CA CYS A 2 14.68 0.89 21.63
C CYS A 2 14.32 2.12 22.47
N ARG A 3 14.59 3.34 21.95
CA ARG A 3 14.20 4.59 22.63
C ARG A 3 12.81 5.05 22.24
N LEU A 4 12.41 4.76 20.99
CA LEU A 4 11.12 5.12 20.41
C LEU A 4 10.57 3.93 19.63
N GLY A 5 9.28 3.64 19.81
CA GLY A 5 8.49 2.73 19.01
C GLY A 5 7.44 3.52 18.22
N ILE A 6 7.37 3.28 16.91
CA ILE A 6 6.38 3.89 16.02
C ILE A 6 5.44 2.78 15.57
N PHE A 7 4.15 2.90 15.88
CA PHE A 7 3.17 1.83 15.71
C PHE A 7 1.95 2.30 14.91
N ASN A 8 1.34 1.37 14.17
CA ASN A 8 0.00 1.56 13.64
C ASN A 8 -1.02 1.54 14.79
N GLY A 9 -1.58 2.71 15.13
CA GLY A 9 -2.55 2.85 16.22
C GLY A 9 -3.95 2.38 15.88
N ASP A 10 -4.21 2.02 14.61
CA ASP A 10 -5.48 1.45 14.17
C ASP A 10 -5.48 -0.09 14.28
N ASP A 11 -4.33 -0.72 14.50
CA ASP A 11 -4.19 -2.16 14.66
C ASP A 11 -4.86 -2.62 15.97
N GLU A 12 -5.74 -3.59 15.87
CA GLU A 12 -6.47 -4.16 17.02
C GLU A 12 -5.56 -4.93 18.00
N HIS A 13 -4.38 -5.35 17.54
CA HIS A 13 -3.41 -6.08 18.36
C HIS A 13 -2.37 -5.17 19.02
N LEU A 14 -2.44 -3.85 18.81
CA LEU A 14 -1.45 -2.89 19.29
C LEU A 14 -1.18 -3.02 20.80
N GLU A 15 -2.23 -3.10 21.62
CA GLU A 15 -2.09 -3.23 23.07
C GLU A 15 -1.30 -4.48 23.47
N GLY A 16 -1.55 -5.60 22.76
CA GLY A 16 -0.83 -6.85 22.99
C GLY A 16 0.65 -6.75 22.60
N ILE A 17 0.93 -6.07 21.49
CA ILE A 17 2.29 -5.86 20.96
C ILE A 17 3.09 -4.96 21.93
N MET A 18 2.45 -3.92 22.47
CA MET A 18 3.09 -2.97 23.37
C MET A 18 3.26 -3.48 24.80
N LYS A 19 2.71 -4.63 25.16
CA LYS A 19 2.76 -5.16 26.52
C LYS A 19 4.20 -5.37 26.98
N GLY A 20 4.58 -4.64 28.05
CA GLY A 20 5.92 -4.76 28.66
C GLY A 20 7.02 -3.95 27.95
N HIS A 21 6.71 -3.11 26.98
CA HIS A 21 7.68 -2.19 26.39
C HIS A 21 8.04 -1.06 27.38
N THR A 22 9.23 -0.50 27.22
CA THR A 22 9.76 0.60 28.06
C THR A 22 10.18 1.83 27.23
N CYS A 23 9.95 1.79 25.91
CA CYS A 23 10.26 2.90 25.03
C CYS A 23 9.14 3.94 24.97
N GLN A 24 9.47 5.16 24.57
CA GLN A 24 8.45 6.13 24.15
C GLN A 24 7.66 5.56 22.98
N VAL A 25 6.35 5.82 22.93
CA VAL A 25 5.45 5.32 21.89
C VAL A 25 4.86 6.47 21.11
N GLU A 26 4.89 6.37 19.80
CA GLU A 26 4.13 7.20 18.89
C GLU A 26 3.28 6.33 17.97
N THR A 27 2.09 6.80 17.66
CA THR A 27 1.12 6.09 16.85
C THR A 27 0.76 6.88 15.60
N TYR A 28 0.43 6.17 14.54
CA TYR A 28 -0.07 6.74 13.29
C TYR A 28 -1.26 5.93 12.78
N GLY A 29 -2.13 6.57 12.00
CA GLY A 29 -3.29 5.91 11.40
C GLY A 29 -4.38 6.89 10.99
N TYR A 30 -5.61 6.38 10.90
CA TYR A 30 -6.80 7.16 10.57
C TYR A 30 -7.54 7.69 11.81
N LYS A 31 -7.41 6.99 12.96
CA LYS A 31 -8.10 7.41 14.19
C LYS A 31 -7.49 8.69 14.73
N SER A 32 -8.34 9.64 15.11
CA SER A 32 -7.93 10.93 15.70
C SER A 32 -7.15 10.82 17.01
N THR A 33 -7.11 9.65 17.61
CA THR A 33 -6.33 9.36 18.82
C THR A 33 -4.85 9.12 18.54
N ASN A 34 -4.45 8.99 17.28
CA ASN A 34 -3.06 8.81 16.89
C ASN A 34 -2.27 10.12 16.98
N ASN A 35 -0.95 10.00 17.13
CA ASN A 35 -0.05 11.15 17.14
C ASN A 35 0.12 11.75 15.72
N LEU A 36 0.01 10.92 14.69
CA LEU A 36 0.05 11.30 13.28
C LEU A 36 -1.17 10.71 12.58
N VAL A 37 -2.01 11.57 12.02
CA VAL A 37 -3.33 11.16 11.49
C VAL A 37 -3.41 11.45 10.00
N ALA A 38 -3.96 10.51 9.23
CA ALA A 38 -4.35 10.73 7.83
C ALA A 38 -5.83 11.13 7.75
N GLU A 39 -6.08 12.31 7.23
CA GLU A 39 -7.42 12.86 7.02
C GLU A 39 -7.70 13.08 5.53
N ASN A 40 -8.97 13.11 5.14
CA ASN A 40 -9.41 13.42 3.78
C ASN A 40 -8.72 12.57 2.70
N VAL A 41 -8.66 11.26 2.94
CA VAL A 41 -7.98 10.34 2.01
C VAL A 41 -8.79 10.15 0.74
N GLU A 42 -8.18 10.51 -0.39
CA GLU A 42 -8.74 10.43 -1.73
C GLU A 42 -7.90 9.53 -2.64
N LEU A 43 -8.57 8.79 -3.53
CA LEU A 43 -7.91 8.02 -4.58
C LEU A 43 -7.56 8.94 -5.75
N LYS A 44 -6.28 8.97 -6.12
CA LYS A 44 -5.82 9.69 -7.31
C LYS A 44 -5.92 8.79 -8.52
N LYS A 45 -6.68 9.23 -9.53
CA LYS A 45 -6.84 8.55 -10.81
C LYS A 45 -6.50 9.52 -11.94
N GLU A 46 -5.29 9.44 -12.41
CA GLU A 46 -4.83 10.20 -13.57
C GLU A 46 -4.36 9.22 -14.67
N HIS A 47 -4.37 9.68 -15.93
CA HIS A 47 -3.97 8.83 -17.06
C HIS A 47 -2.54 8.27 -16.87
N GLY A 48 -2.44 6.97 -16.59
CA GLY A 48 -1.17 6.27 -16.40
C GLY A 48 -0.56 6.38 -15.00
N ALA A 49 -1.21 7.09 -14.07
CA ALA A 49 -0.78 7.19 -12.68
C ALA A 49 -1.97 6.93 -11.75
N LEU A 50 -1.79 6.00 -10.83
CA LEU A 50 -2.72 5.76 -9.71
C LEU A 50 -2.00 6.04 -8.41
N GLY A 51 -2.71 6.60 -7.44
CA GLY A 51 -2.12 6.96 -6.15
C GLY A 51 -3.17 7.33 -5.13
N ILE A 52 -2.73 7.97 -4.08
CA ILE A 52 -3.54 8.50 -3.00
C ILE A 52 -3.12 9.93 -2.68
N LYS A 53 -4.08 10.73 -2.22
CA LYS A 53 -3.86 12.04 -1.62
C LYS A 53 -4.52 12.07 -0.26
N TYR A 54 -3.91 12.73 0.69
CA TYR A 54 -4.47 12.91 2.02
C TYR A 54 -3.78 14.06 2.75
N HIS A 55 -4.44 14.56 3.78
CA HIS A 55 -3.87 15.52 4.69
C HIS A 55 -3.28 14.82 5.91
N VAL A 56 -2.09 15.20 6.34
CA VAL A 56 -1.46 14.75 7.58
C VAL A 56 -1.70 15.78 8.66
N SER A 57 -2.24 15.35 9.79
CA SER A 57 -2.43 16.19 10.98
C SER A 57 -1.78 15.57 12.23
N GLY A 58 -1.66 16.35 13.31
CA GLY A 58 -1.05 15.96 14.58
C GLY A 58 0.39 16.45 14.73
N LEU A 59 1.39 15.55 14.81
CA LEU A 59 2.81 15.94 14.95
C LEU A 59 3.31 16.78 13.76
N LEU A 60 2.74 16.59 12.60
CA LEU A 60 2.99 17.37 11.40
C LEU A 60 1.67 17.78 10.77
N ASP A 61 1.70 18.85 9.96
CA ASP A 61 0.54 19.41 9.27
C ASP A 61 0.94 19.75 7.84
N PHE A 62 0.51 18.93 6.86
CA PHE A 62 0.76 19.15 5.43
C PHE A 62 0.01 18.13 4.56
N ASP A 63 -0.16 18.49 3.27
CA ASP A 63 -0.75 17.61 2.27
C ASP A 63 0.28 16.65 1.70
N VAL A 64 -0.16 15.42 1.48
CA VAL A 64 0.66 14.32 0.96
C VAL A 64 0.03 13.73 -0.28
N GLU A 65 0.85 13.48 -1.28
CA GLU A 65 0.49 12.73 -2.47
C GLU A 65 1.48 11.57 -2.65
N VAL A 66 0.96 10.35 -2.79
CA VAL A 66 1.76 9.14 -3.00
C VAL A 66 1.32 8.45 -4.28
N ASN A 67 2.24 8.28 -5.24
CA ASN A 67 1.96 7.61 -6.52
C ASN A 67 2.03 6.07 -6.43
N VAL A 68 1.63 5.52 -5.29
CA VAL A 68 1.42 4.10 -5.06
C VAL A 68 -0.03 3.91 -4.66
N PRO A 69 -0.84 3.17 -5.44
CA PRO A 69 -2.27 3.04 -5.17
C PRO A 69 -2.56 2.21 -3.92
N GLY A 70 -3.73 2.47 -3.36
CA GLY A 70 -4.32 1.69 -2.27
C GLY A 70 -4.14 2.31 -0.88
N LYS A 71 -5.16 2.10 -0.04
CA LYS A 71 -5.20 2.64 1.33
C LYS A 71 -4.05 2.15 2.22
N PHE A 72 -3.47 0.97 1.93
CA PHE A 72 -2.26 0.52 2.65
C PHE A 72 -1.05 1.44 2.43
N SER A 73 -1.01 2.18 1.31
CA SER A 73 0.04 3.18 1.05
C SER A 73 -0.05 4.38 2.02
N VAL A 74 -1.23 4.64 2.59
CA VAL A 74 -1.38 5.64 3.68
C VAL A 74 -0.58 5.22 4.89
N TYR A 75 -0.78 3.99 5.39
CA TYR A 75 -0.04 3.49 6.55
C TYR A 75 1.47 3.45 6.29
N ASN A 76 1.89 2.98 5.11
CA ASN A 76 3.30 2.92 4.74
C ASN A 76 3.94 4.31 4.69
N SER A 77 3.25 5.29 4.10
CA SER A 77 3.76 6.66 4.03
C SER A 77 3.73 7.37 5.38
N LEU A 78 2.70 7.17 6.22
CA LEU A 78 2.66 7.68 7.59
C LEU A 78 3.84 7.15 8.43
N THR A 79 4.18 5.85 8.27
CA THR A 79 5.36 5.27 8.93
C THR A 79 6.64 5.99 8.49
N ALA A 80 6.81 6.22 7.18
CA ALA A 80 7.97 6.92 6.65
C ALA A 80 8.01 8.38 7.13
N ILE A 81 6.88 9.09 7.14
CA ILE A 81 6.74 10.46 7.64
C ILE A 81 7.15 10.53 9.12
N ALA A 82 6.62 9.62 9.96
CA ALA A 82 6.95 9.58 11.38
C ALA A 82 8.45 9.37 11.61
N ILE A 83 9.07 8.45 10.87
CA ILE A 83 10.52 8.22 10.94
C ILE A 83 11.28 9.47 10.51
N CYS A 84 10.96 10.05 9.35
CA CYS A 84 11.63 11.24 8.83
C CYS A 84 11.51 12.46 9.78
N HIS A 85 10.36 12.59 10.46
CA HIS A 85 10.15 13.61 11.49
C HIS A 85 11.22 13.54 12.59
N HIS A 86 11.52 12.35 13.10
CA HIS A 86 12.55 12.15 14.12
C HIS A 86 13.98 12.42 13.64
N PHE A 87 14.22 12.40 12.34
CA PHE A 87 15.49 12.82 11.74
C PHE A 87 15.50 14.29 11.31
N ASN A 88 14.48 15.08 11.70
CA ASN A 88 14.34 16.49 11.35
C ASN A 88 14.37 16.75 9.83
N VAL A 89 13.83 15.82 9.04
CA VAL A 89 13.68 16.04 7.60
C VAL A 89 12.56 17.04 7.36
N ASP A 90 12.80 17.98 6.47
CA ASP A 90 11.82 19.03 6.11
C ASP A 90 10.56 18.43 5.45
N LYS A 91 9.38 18.96 5.79
CA LYS A 91 8.07 18.49 5.28
C LYS A 91 7.99 18.49 3.75
N LYS A 92 8.55 19.51 3.12
CA LYS A 92 8.57 19.63 1.67
C LYS A 92 9.39 18.51 1.05
N ALA A 93 10.57 18.22 1.60
CA ALA A 93 11.41 17.13 1.14
C ALA A 93 10.73 15.77 1.33
N ILE A 94 10.01 15.57 2.45
CA ILE A 94 9.21 14.35 2.67
C ILE A 94 8.12 14.22 1.59
N GLY A 95 7.35 15.28 1.36
CA GLY A 95 6.28 15.28 0.35
C GLY A 95 6.80 15.01 -1.06
N GLU A 96 7.89 15.65 -1.47
CA GLU A 96 8.54 15.43 -2.76
C GLU A 96 9.03 13.97 -2.91
N ALA A 97 9.64 13.40 -1.88
CA ALA A 97 10.10 12.02 -1.90
C ALA A 97 8.93 11.02 -2.01
N LEU A 98 7.85 11.24 -1.27
CA LEU A 98 6.65 10.39 -1.33
C LEU A 98 5.93 10.49 -2.67
N HIS A 99 5.90 11.67 -3.30
CA HIS A 99 5.35 11.84 -4.64
C HIS A 99 6.12 11.04 -5.70
N HIS A 100 7.43 10.90 -5.54
CA HIS A 100 8.30 10.19 -6.49
C HIS A 100 8.62 8.74 -6.09
N VAL A 101 8.11 8.27 -4.95
CA VAL A 101 8.40 6.92 -4.49
C VAL A 101 7.89 5.87 -5.46
N SER A 102 8.75 4.91 -5.78
CA SER A 102 8.40 3.71 -6.54
C SER A 102 9.16 2.53 -5.94
N VAL A 103 8.46 1.41 -5.75
CA VAL A 103 9.05 0.19 -5.22
C VAL A 103 8.96 -0.90 -6.29
N LYS A 104 10.11 -1.34 -6.81
CA LYS A 104 10.16 -2.36 -7.85
C LYS A 104 9.40 -3.62 -7.43
N GLY A 105 8.51 -4.09 -8.31
CA GLY A 105 7.68 -5.27 -8.08
C GLY A 105 6.60 -5.11 -7.00
N ARG A 106 6.27 -3.90 -6.57
CA ARG A 106 5.19 -3.61 -5.62
C ARG A 106 4.26 -2.56 -6.20
N ILE A 107 3.21 -3.01 -6.85
CA ILE A 107 2.30 -2.15 -7.64
C ILE A 107 3.10 -1.17 -8.53
N GLU A 108 4.20 -1.67 -9.08
CA GLU A 108 5.08 -0.89 -9.94
C GLU A 108 4.37 -0.58 -11.25
N ILE A 109 4.11 0.69 -11.52
CA ILE A 109 3.52 1.14 -12.78
C ILE A 109 4.61 1.15 -13.85
N VAL A 110 4.38 0.40 -14.93
CA VAL A 110 5.29 0.34 -16.07
C VAL A 110 4.72 1.23 -17.20
N PRO A 111 5.38 2.34 -17.54
CA PRO A 111 4.86 3.30 -18.53
C PRO A 111 5.06 2.81 -19.96
N VAL A 112 4.15 1.98 -20.47
CA VAL A 112 4.21 1.46 -21.87
C VAL A 112 3.30 2.21 -22.83
N THR A 113 2.16 2.72 -22.36
CA THR A 113 1.16 3.40 -23.20
C THR A 113 0.19 4.23 -22.36
N LYS A 114 -0.48 5.20 -22.99
CA LYS A 114 -1.57 5.96 -22.37
C LYS A 114 -2.94 5.26 -22.46
N ARG A 115 -3.05 4.13 -23.18
CA ARG A 115 -4.32 3.42 -23.39
C ARG A 115 -4.71 2.53 -22.22
N TYR A 116 -3.74 2.02 -21.47
CA TYR A 116 -3.95 1.18 -20.29
C TYR A 116 -2.80 1.36 -19.30
N THR A 117 -3.03 1.03 -18.06
CA THR A 117 -2.01 0.98 -17.01
C THR A 117 -1.50 -0.45 -16.88
N LEU A 118 -0.19 -0.65 -17.05
CA LEU A 118 0.48 -1.92 -16.78
C LEU A 118 1.14 -1.84 -15.41
N MET A 119 0.90 -2.86 -14.58
CA MET A 119 1.45 -2.95 -13.23
C MET A 119 2.16 -4.27 -13.02
N ILE A 120 3.21 -4.24 -12.20
CA ILE A 120 3.90 -5.43 -11.71
C ILE A 120 3.78 -5.45 -10.19
N ASP A 121 3.31 -6.57 -9.65
CA ASP A 121 3.21 -6.77 -8.21
C ASP A 121 3.78 -8.13 -7.78
N TYR A 122 4.15 -8.22 -6.52
CA TYR A 122 4.71 -9.42 -5.90
C TYR A 122 3.66 -10.33 -5.26
N ALA A 123 2.38 -10.06 -5.42
CA ALA A 123 1.32 -10.91 -4.90
C ALA A 123 1.53 -12.37 -5.36
N HIS A 124 1.76 -13.28 -4.41
CA HIS A 124 2.14 -14.65 -4.69
C HIS A 124 1.31 -15.68 -3.92
N ASN A 125 0.23 -15.25 -3.29
CA ASN A 125 -0.80 -16.07 -2.63
C ASN A 125 -2.18 -15.46 -2.83
N ALA A 126 -3.24 -16.19 -2.50
CA ALA A 126 -4.62 -15.78 -2.72
C ALA A 126 -4.98 -14.49 -1.96
N MET A 127 -4.59 -14.38 -0.70
CA MET A 127 -4.90 -13.19 0.12
C MET A 127 -4.24 -11.92 -0.43
N ALA A 128 -2.98 -11.99 -0.83
CA ALA A 128 -2.29 -10.84 -1.42
C ALA A 128 -2.89 -10.46 -2.79
N LEU A 129 -3.25 -11.45 -3.62
CA LEU A 129 -3.90 -11.21 -4.91
C LEU A 129 -5.29 -10.61 -4.73
N GLU A 130 -6.06 -11.08 -3.76
CA GLU A 130 -7.38 -10.54 -3.42
C GLU A 130 -7.28 -9.08 -2.98
N SER A 131 -6.37 -8.79 -2.06
CA SER A 131 -6.11 -7.42 -1.59
C SER A 131 -5.72 -6.49 -2.75
N LEU A 132 -4.82 -6.92 -3.63
CA LEU A 132 -4.40 -6.16 -4.81
C LEU A 132 -5.58 -5.88 -5.76
N LEU A 133 -6.30 -6.92 -6.18
CA LEU A 133 -7.39 -6.78 -7.14
C LEU A 133 -8.56 -5.96 -6.57
N THR A 134 -8.87 -6.12 -5.28
CA THR A 134 -9.87 -5.30 -4.59
C THR A 134 -9.45 -3.84 -4.56
N THR A 135 -8.19 -3.56 -4.21
CA THR A 135 -7.64 -2.20 -4.26
C THR A 135 -7.75 -1.58 -5.65
N LEU A 136 -7.39 -2.32 -6.69
CA LEU A 136 -7.47 -1.82 -8.07
C LEU A 136 -8.91 -1.57 -8.53
N LYS A 137 -9.89 -2.34 -8.04
CA LYS A 137 -11.32 -2.09 -8.31
C LYS A 137 -11.83 -0.78 -7.71
N GLU A 138 -11.26 -0.30 -6.60
CA GLU A 138 -11.63 1.00 -6.03
C GLU A 138 -11.32 2.16 -7.00
N TYR A 139 -10.40 1.97 -7.95
CA TYR A 139 -10.10 2.93 -9.01
C TYR A 139 -11.04 2.83 -10.23
N GLU A 140 -12.08 2.01 -10.17
CA GLU A 140 -13.11 1.85 -11.21
C GLU A 140 -12.52 1.66 -12.62
N PRO A 141 -11.65 0.65 -12.85
CA PRO A 141 -11.09 0.40 -14.16
C PRO A 141 -12.19 -0.02 -15.14
N GLY A 142 -12.15 0.43 -16.39
CA GLY A 142 -13.05 -0.05 -17.43
C GLY A 142 -12.90 -1.54 -17.72
N ARG A 143 -11.69 -2.11 -17.49
CA ARG A 143 -11.40 -3.54 -17.57
C ARG A 143 -10.17 -3.86 -16.73
N LEU A 144 -10.30 -4.84 -15.84
CA LEU A 144 -9.20 -5.35 -15.00
C LEU A 144 -8.71 -6.71 -15.54
N VAL A 145 -7.47 -6.75 -16.00
CA VAL A 145 -6.82 -7.97 -16.51
C VAL A 145 -5.77 -8.43 -15.51
N CYS A 146 -5.88 -9.67 -15.05
CA CYS A 146 -4.93 -10.29 -14.14
C CYS A 146 -4.09 -11.34 -14.88
N LEU A 147 -2.77 -11.17 -14.91
CA LEU A 147 -1.83 -12.16 -15.42
C LEU A 147 -0.96 -12.64 -14.28
N PHE A 148 -0.99 -13.94 -13.98
CA PHE A 148 -0.12 -14.52 -12.96
C PHE A 148 0.34 -15.93 -13.34
N GLY A 149 1.35 -16.42 -12.60
CA GLY A 149 1.81 -17.79 -12.69
C GLY A 149 2.23 -18.32 -11.33
N CYS A 150 2.16 -19.63 -11.12
CA CYS A 150 2.58 -20.26 -9.88
C CYS A 150 3.82 -21.11 -10.12
N GLY A 151 4.87 -20.88 -9.32
CA GLY A 151 6.10 -21.66 -9.38
C GLY A 151 5.88 -23.16 -9.05
N GLY A 152 6.66 -24.03 -9.70
CA GLY A 152 6.48 -25.49 -9.64
C GLY A 152 6.61 -26.11 -8.24
N ASN A 153 7.48 -25.56 -7.40
CA ASN A 153 7.82 -26.10 -6.07
C ASN A 153 6.99 -25.50 -4.91
N ARG A 154 5.80 -24.96 -5.19
CA ARG A 154 4.89 -24.40 -4.20
C ARG A 154 3.67 -25.29 -4.01
N ALA A 155 2.97 -25.14 -2.87
CA ALA A 155 1.75 -25.89 -2.58
C ALA A 155 0.74 -25.79 -3.74
N LYS A 156 0.24 -26.94 -4.23
CA LYS A 156 -0.68 -27.00 -5.36
C LYS A 156 -2.00 -26.26 -5.09
N SER A 157 -2.49 -26.25 -3.83
CA SER A 157 -3.69 -25.53 -3.41
C SER A 157 -3.64 -24.05 -3.77
N ARG A 158 -2.48 -23.40 -3.62
CA ARG A 158 -2.25 -21.99 -3.96
C ARG A 158 -2.65 -21.65 -5.40
N ARG A 159 -2.48 -22.57 -6.34
CA ARG A 159 -2.84 -22.37 -7.76
C ARG A 159 -4.35 -22.24 -7.92
N TYR A 160 -5.11 -23.10 -7.23
CA TYR A 160 -6.56 -23.09 -7.26
C TYR A 160 -7.11 -21.86 -6.56
N GLU A 161 -6.61 -21.57 -5.36
CA GLU A 161 -7.00 -20.41 -4.57
C GLU A 161 -6.77 -19.09 -5.32
N MET A 162 -5.60 -18.92 -5.95
CA MET A 162 -5.31 -17.72 -6.76
C MET A 162 -6.19 -17.66 -8.02
N GLY A 163 -6.46 -18.80 -8.66
CA GLY A 163 -7.38 -18.90 -9.78
C GLY A 163 -8.79 -18.48 -9.42
N GLU A 164 -9.30 -18.94 -8.28
CA GLU A 164 -10.62 -18.58 -7.75
C GLU A 164 -10.71 -17.07 -7.47
N VAL A 165 -9.75 -16.49 -6.75
CA VAL A 165 -9.70 -15.06 -6.48
C VAL A 165 -9.68 -14.26 -7.77
N SER A 166 -8.82 -14.63 -8.70
CA SER A 166 -8.70 -13.90 -9.97
C SER A 166 -9.98 -13.99 -10.81
N SER A 167 -10.62 -15.17 -10.89
CA SER A 167 -11.86 -15.35 -11.64
C SER A 167 -13.03 -14.54 -11.07
N ARG A 168 -13.03 -14.28 -9.77
CA ARG A 168 -14.07 -13.51 -9.07
C ARG A 168 -13.85 -11.99 -9.19
N LEU A 169 -12.60 -11.55 -9.23
CA LEU A 169 -12.25 -10.12 -9.11
C LEU A 169 -11.76 -9.48 -10.40
N ALA A 170 -11.21 -10.24 -11.33
CA ALA A 170 -10.75 -9.71 -12.63
C ALA A 170 -11.75 -9.98 -13.75
N ASP A 171 -11.79 -9.11 -14.76
CA ASP A 171 -12.62 -9.30 -15.96
C ASP A 171 -12.00 -10.31 -16.93
N LEU A 172 -10.69 -10.48 -16.86
CA LEU A 172 -9.94 -11.48 -17.63
C LEU A 172 -8.76 -11.98 -16.81
N THR A 173 -8.64 -13.31 -16.74
CA THR A 173 -7.50 -13.97 -16.11
C THR A 173 -6.63 -14.67 -17.16
N VAL A 174 -5.33 -14.40 -17.13
CA VAL A 174 -4.33 -15.08 -17.93
C VAL A 174 -3.38 -15.83 -17.00
N VAL A 175 -3.32 -17.15 -17.14
CA VAL A 175 -2.46 -17.99 -16.29
C VAL A 175 -1.24 -18.44 -17.08
N LYS A 176 -0.05 -18.04 -16.63
CA LYS A 176 1.22 -18.52 -17.17
C LYS A 176 1.56 -19.87 -16.56
N ILE A 177 1.66 -20.89 -17.38
CA ILE A 177 2.17 -22.19 -16.96
C ILE A 177 3.71 -22.11 -16.98
N GLY A 178 4.31 -22.19 -15.78
CA GLY A 178 5.76 -22.34 -15.65
C GLY A 178 6.20 -23.75 -16.06
N ARG A 179 7.28 -23.85 -16.82
CA ARG A 179 7.98 -25.12 -17.03
C ARG A 179 8.79 -25.49 -15.81
#